data_0671869ff860e2a1d584145acb251542
#
_entry.id   0671869ff860e2a1d584145acb251542
#
_cell.length_a   1.000
_cell.length_b   1.000
_cell.length_c   1.000
_cell.angle_alpha   90.00
_cell.angle_beta   90.00
_cell.angle_gamma   90.00
#
_symmetry.space_group_name_H-M   'P 1'
#
loop_
_entity.id
_entity.type
_entity.pdbx_description
1 polymer ?
#
loop_
_entity_poly.entity_id
_entity_poly.type
_entity_poly.pdbx_seq_one_letter_code
_entity_poly.pdbx_strand_id
1 'polypeptide(L)'
;MNSSSSKVVVITGATGALGNKTAHAFAARGHSLALLDYDQNKLDSLTRDLNLPEERLFTSIVDLRDGQAVHSTAEAVTAKFSGVHALIHLVGGWVGGKTLPEASVEDMNSMLGQHVWTAFNLFQAFSPKLAANGWGRVITISPSTALNPPGKTGAYTAAKAAQENLVLTLAAELKQSNVTANIIQVRAIDVENKGTGTTPDDIVAAILYLFSDEAGKINGARIPLY
;
A
#
# COMPACT_ATOMS: atom_id res chain seq x y z
N MET A 1 26.05 -13.82 6.96
CA MET A 1 24.76 -13.11 7.07
C MET A 1 24.93 -11.80 6.32
N ASN A 2 24.39 -11.67 5.11
CA ASN A 2 24.44 -10.40 4.38
C ASN A 2 23.62 -9.39 5.19
N SER A 3 24.28 -8.36 5.73
CA SER A 3 23.58 -7.20 6.29
C SER A 3 22.88 -6.48 5.14
N SER A 4 21.64 -6.83 4.89
CA SER A 4 20.78 -6.04 4.01
C SER A 4 20.80 -4.62 4.57
N SER A 5 21.31 -3.66 3.79
CA SER A 5 21.31 -2.26 4.19
C SER A 5 19.88 -1.84 4.55
N SER A 6 19.74 -1.06 5.64
CA SER A 6 18.44 -0.51 6.04
C SER A 6 17.78 0.21 4.87
N LYS A 7 16.55 -0.15 4.53
CA LYS A 7 15.76 0.47 3.46
C LYS A 7 14.65 1.33 4.06
N VAL A 8 14.19 2.32 3.35
CA VAL A 8 13.07 3.19 3.75
C VAL A 8 11.78 2.69 3.16
N VAL A 9 10.82 2.34 4.00
CA VAL A 9 9.53 1.78 3.62
C VAL A 9 8.41 2.76 3.99
N VAL A 10 7.69 3.23 3.00
CA VAL A 10 6.48 4.04 3.17
C VAL A 10 5.28 3.09 3.28
N ILE A 11 4.52 3.21 4.35
CA ILE A 11 3.32 2.41 4.61
C ILE A 11 2.14 3.36 4.77
N THR A 12 1.14 3.26 3.90
CA THR A 12 -0.12 4.01 4.01
C THR A 12 -1.22 3.15 4.60
N GLY A 13 -2.14 3.75 5.37
CA GLY A 13 -3.07 2.97 6.18
C GLY A 13 -2.35 2.22 7.30
N ALA A 14 -1.30 2.84 7.82
CA ALA A 14 -0.37 2.23 8.77
C ALA A 14 -1.03 1.78 10.06
N THR A 15 -2.11 2.43 10.48
CA THR A 15 -2.82 2.11 11.73
C THR A 15 -3.91 1.04 11.59
N GLY A 16 -4.24 0.63 10.35
CA GLY A 16 -5.13 -0.49 10.10
C GLY A 16 -4.53 -1.82 10.54
N ALA A 17 -5.35 -2.86 10.69
CA ALA A 17 -4.88 -4.17 11.17
C ALA A 17 -3.70 -4.74 10.35
N LEU A 18 -3.78 -4.66 9.01
CA LEU A 18 -2.69 -5.09 8.13
C LEU A 18 -1.50 -4.11 8.19
N GLY A 19 -1.77 -2.80 8.22
CA GLY A 19 -0.73 -1.76 8.28
C GLY A 19 0.12 -1.86 9.54
N ASN A 20 -0.51 -2.05 10.69
CA ASN A 20 0.16 -2.24 11.98
C ASN A 20 1.10 -3.45 11.94
N LYS A 21 0.61 -4.62 11.52
CA LYS A 21 1.46 -5.82 11.38
C LYS A 21 2.60 -5.63 10.38
N THR A 22 2.33 -4.96 9.27
CA THR A 22 3.34 -4.63 8.26
C THR A 22 4.43 -3.74 8.85
N ALA A 23 4.06 -2.69 9.58
CA ALA A 23 5.01 -1.80 10.25
C ALA A 23 5.92 -2.55 11.23
N HIS A 24 5.35 -3.39 12.10
CA HIS A 24 6.13 -4.22 13.03
C HIS A 24 7.09 -5.18 12.30
N ALA A 25 6.62 -5.80 11.21
CA ALA A 25 7.44 -6.74 10.46
C ALA A 25 8.67 -6.11 9.80
N PHE A 26 8.53 -4.89 9.27
CA PHE A 26 9.65 -4.12 8.70
C PHE A 26 10.55 -3.52 9.78
N ALA A 27 9.97 -3.01 10.88
CA ALA A 27 10.72 -2.50 12.03
C ALA A 27 11.67 -3.55 12.61
N ALA A 28 11.15 -4.78 12.82
CA ALA A 28 11.91 -5.92 13.34
C ALA A 28 13.06 -6.35 12.42
N ARG A 29 12.99 -6.02 11.12
CA ARG A 29 14.05 -6.30 10.13
C ARG A 29 15.06 -5.16 9.97
N GLY A 30 14.97 -4.13 10.82
CA GLY A 30 15.94 -3.04 10.82
C GLY A 30 15.68 -1.95 9.79
N HIS A 31 14.52 -1.94 9.11
CA HIS A 31 14.18 -0.91 8.12
C HIS A 31 13.70 0.39 8.78
N SER A 32 13.88 1.52 8.09
CA SER A 32 13.29 2.81 8.45
C SER A 32 11.88 2.92 7.89
N LEU A 33 10.97 3.51 8.66
CA LEU A 33 9.54 3.57 8.32
C LEU A 33 9.06 4.99 8.15
N ALA A 34 8.27 5.23 7.10
CA ALA A 34 7.42 6.40 6.96
C ALA A 34 5.96 5.91 7.03
N LEU A 35 5.29 6.23 8.14
CA LEU A 35 3.93 5.79 8.43
C LEU A 35 2.95 6.92 8.11
N LEU A 36 2.05 6.68 7.14
CA LEU A 36 1.07 7.65 6.69
C LEU A 36 -0.34 7.15 7.03
N ASP A 37 -1.10 7.99 7.73
CA ASP A 37 -2.47 7.68 8.11
C ASP A 37 -3.30 8.97 8.23
N TYR A 38 -4.59 8.86 8.56
CA TYR A 38 -5.47 9.99 8.84
C TYR A 38 -5.86 10.12 10.32
N ASP A 39 -5.55 9.10 11.16
CA ASP A 39 -5.92 9.04 12.58
C ASP A 39 -4.69 9.26 13.46
N GLN A 40 -4.56 10.49 14.01
CA GLN A 40 -3.43 10.89 14.84
C GLN A 40 -3.28 9.99 16.09
N ASN A 41 -4.39 9.70 16.78
CA ASN A 41 -4.32 8.96 18.05
C ASN A 41 -3.81 7.52 17.82
N LYS A 42 -4.29 6.86 16.75
CA LYS A 42 -3.82 5.53 16.39
C LYS A 42 -2.37 5.54 15.91
N LEU A 43 -1.97 6.58 15.17
CA LEU A 43 -0.60 6.72 14.70
C LEU A 43 0.37 6.93 15.87
N ASP A 44 -0.01 7.74 16.86
CA ASP A 44 0.76 7.93 18.09
C ASP A 44 0.88 6.63 18.91
N SER A 45 -0.20 5.84 18.97
CA SER A 45 -0.15 4.53 19.62
C SER A 45 0.81 3.59 18.91
N LEU A 46 0.69 3.45 17.59
CA LEU A 46 1.59 2.62 16.79
C LEU A 46 3.06 3.06 16.92
N THR A 47 3.31 4.37 16.94
CA THR A 47 4.66 4.93 17.14
C THR A 47 5.26 4.50 18.47
N ARG A 48 4.47 4.59 19.56
CA ARG A 48 4.92 4.12 20.89
C ARG A 48 5.18 2.62 20.91
N ASP A 49 4.29 1.83 20.30
CA ASP A 49 4.39 0.37 20.29
C ASP A 49 5.61 -0.11 19.48
N LEU A 50 5.95 0.55 18.37
CA LEU A 50 7.13 0.25 17.55
C LEU A 50 8.43 0.57 18.27
N ASN A 51 8.42 1.57 19.16
CA ASN A 51 9.57 2.05 19.93
C ASN A 51 10.87 2.16 19.10
N LEU A 52 10.74 2.71 17.89
CA LEU A 52 11.87 2.95 17.00
C LEU A 52 12.58 4.26 17.37
N PRO A 53 13.90 4.35 17.20
CA PRO A 53 14.62 5.61 17.34
C PRO A 53 14.14 6.61 16.28
N GLU A 54 14.20 7.91 16.62
CA GLU A 54 13.64 8.99 15.80
C GLU A 54 14.22 9.01 14.37
N GLU A 55 15.48 8.68 14.20
CA GLU A 55 16.16 8.62 12.91
C GLU A 55 15.62 7.52 11.97
N ARG A 56 14.88 6.55 12.53
CA ARG A 56 14.29 5.44 11.76
C ARG A 56 12.78 5.58 11.56
N LEU A 57 12.15 6.61 12.09
CA LEU A 57 10.70 6.76 12.04
C LEU A 57 10.30 8.15 11.54
N PHE A 58 9.41 8.19 10.56
CA PHE A 58 8.67 9.36 10.12
C PHE A 58 7.17 9.06 10.21
N THR A 59 6.39 9.99 10.70
CA THR A 59 4.93 9.87 10.75
C THR A 59 4.28 11.10 10.15
N SER A 60 3.18 10.93 9.44
CA SER A 60 2.40 12.06 8.91
C SER A 60 0.92 11.75 8.86
N ILE A 61 0.12 12.71 9.29
CA ILE A 61 -1.31 12.74 9.03
C ILE A 61 -1.53 13.40 7.69
N VAL A 62 -2.08 12.62 6.74
CA VAL A 62 -2.28 13.10 5.37
C VAL A 62 -3.54 12.53 4.76
N ASP A 63 -4.35 13.40 4.14
CA ASP A 63 -5.41 12.95 3.23
C ASP A 63 -4.77 12.59 1.88
N LEU A 64 -4.73 11.30 1.58
CA LEU A 64 -4.13 10.81 0.34
C LEU A 64 -4.90 11.22 -0.93
N ARG A 65 -6.09 11.78 -0.80
CA ARG A 65 -6.87 12.36 -1.91
C ARG A 65 -6.38 13.75 -2.29
N ASP A 66 -5.67 14.42 -1.39
CA ASP A 66 -5.02 15.70 -1.65
C ASP A 66 -3.62 15.48 -2.25
N GLY A 67 -3.51 15.63 -3.57
CA GLY A 67 -2.25 15.41 -4.28
C GLY A 67 -1.12 16.35 -3.82
N GLN A 68 -1.44 17.59 -3.43
CA GLN A 68 -0.43 18.54 -2.94
C GLN A 68 0.10 18.12 -1.56
N ALA A 69 -0.79 17.68 -0.66
CA ALA A 69 -0.39 17.17 0.65
C ALA A 69 0.47 15.91 0.53
N VAL A 70 0.11 14.99 -0.39
CA VAL A 70 0.90 13.78 -0.67
C VAL A 70 2.28 14.14 -1.22
N HIS A 71 2.36 15.09 -2.17
CA HIS A 71 3.63 15.53 -2.72
C HIS A 71 4.53 16.14 -1.64
N SER A 72 4.00 17.04 -0.81
CA SER A 72 4.74 17.64 0.30
C SER A 72 5.23 16.58 1.31
N THR A 73 4.39 15.58 1.59
CA THR A 73 4.76 14.45 2.46
C THR A 73 5.91 13.63 1.84
N ALA A 74 5.86 13.36 0.54
CA ALA A 74 6.93 12.62 -0.15
C ALA A 74 8.26 13.38 -0.13
N GLU A 75 8.24 14.70 -0.27
CA GLU A 75 9.44 15.54 -0.12
C GLU A 75 10.00 15.46 1.31
N ALA A 76 9.13 15.57 2.33
CA ALA A 76 9.54 15.48 3.73
C ALA A 76 10.16 14.12 4.08
N VAL A 77 9.56 13.01 3.61
CA VAL A 77 10.13 11.66 3.76
C VAL A 77 11.50 11.54 3.10
N THR A 78 11.63 12.07 1.88
CA THR A 78 12.90 12.03 1.14
C THR A 78 13.97 12.86 1.82
N ALA A 79 13.62 14.04 2.33
CA ALA A 79 14.54 14.91 3.07
C ALA A 79 15.04 14.24 4.35
N LYS A 80 14.17 13.54 5.08
CA LYS A 80 14.54 12.85 6.33
C LYS A 80 15.46 11.65 6.08
N PHE A 81 15.20 10.84 5.06
CA PHE A 81 15.88 9.55 4.87
C PHE A 81 16.83 9.50 3.67
N SER A 82 16.94 10.60 2.92
CA SER A 82 17.74 10.69 1.69
C SER A 82 17.30 9.73 0.57
N GLY A 83 16.08 9.17 0.66
CA GLY A 83 15.50 8.30 -0.36
C GLY A 83 14.31 7.49 0.12
N VAL A 84 13.64 6.82 -0.82
CA VAL A 84 12.50 5.93 -0.57
C VAL A 84 12.73 4.63 -1.34
N HIS A 85 12.55 3.48 -0.68
CA HIS A 85 12.81 2.17 -1.28
C HIS A 85 11.56 1.34 -1.51
N ALA A 86 10.51 1.54 -0.72
CA ALA A 86 9.23 0.85 -0.96
C ALA A 86 8.05 1.73 -0.64
N LEU A 87 6.96 1.49 -1.37
CA LEU A 87 5.63 2.03 -1.12
C LEU A 87 4.66 0.85 -0.96
N ILE A 88 4.19 0.65 0.28
CA ILE A 88 3.20 -0.35 0.63
C ILE A 88 1.87 0.38 0.85
N HIS A 89 0.97 0.29 -0.14
CA HIS A 89 -0.29 1.01 -0.12
C HIS A 89 -1.43 0.10 0.35
N LEU A 90 -1.88 0.32 1.58
CA LEU A 90 -2.86 -0.51 2.28
C LEU A 90 -4.18 0.23 2.56
N VAL A 91 -4.30 1.49 2.12
CA VAL A 91 -5.55 2.25 2.29
C VAL A 91 -6.63 1.67 1.41
N GLY A 92 -7.82 1.53 1.98
CA GLY A 92 -8.99 1.13 1.27
C GLY A 92 -10.21 1.07 2.18
N GLY A 93 -11.36 0.95 1.56
CA GLY A 93 -12.64 0.76 2.21
C GLY A 93 -13.55 -0.04 1.29
N TRP A 94 -14.78 -0.26 1.73
CA TRP A 94 -15.75 -1.01 0.95
C TRP A 94 -17.13 -0.37 1.02
N VAL A 95 -17.72 -0.13 -0.13
CA VAL A 95 -19.13 0.20 -0.29
C VAL A 95 -19.73 -0.76 -1.31
N GLY A 96 -20.75 -1.47 -0.91
CA GLY A 96 -21.46 -2.46 -1.75
C GLY A 96 -22.81 -2.84 -1.18
N GLY A 97 -23.37 -3.95 -1.66
CA GLY A 97 -24.70 -4.43 -1.25
C GLY A 97 -25.84 -3.89 -2.10
N LYS A 98 -25.61 -2.91 -2.98
CA LYS A 98 -26.60 -2.31 -3.90
C LYS A 98 -26.39 -2.80 -5.33
N THR A 99 -27.47 -3.01 -6.07
CA THR A 99 -27.42 -3.21 -7.54
C THR A 99 -26.95 -1.92 -8.22
N LEU A 100 -26.50 -1.99 -9.49
CA LEU A 100 -26.06 -0.78 -10.21
C LEU A 100 -27.14 0.31 -10.30
N PRO A 101 -28.43 -0.02 -10.55
CA PRO A 101 -29.49 1.00 -10.53
C PRO A 101 -29.75 1.63 -9.16
N GLU A 102 -29.40 0.95 -8.06
CA GLU A 102 -29.56 1.44 -6.68
C GLU A 102 -28.34 2.16 -6.14
N ALA A 103 -27.17 1.94 -6.75
CA ALA A 103 -25.93 2.59 -6.33
C ALA A 103 -25.99 4.09 -6.63
N SER A 104 -25.53 4.90 -5.68
CA SER A 104 -25.49 6.35 -5.86
C SER A 104 -24.17 6.83 -6.47
N VAL A 105 -24.17 8.06 -6.97
CA VAL A 105 -22.95 8.74 -7.43
C VAL A 105 -21.95 8.90 -6.28
N GLU A 106 -22.44 9.10 -5.07
CA GLU A 106 -21.63 9.22 -3.85
C GLU A 106 -20.92 7.91 -3.50
N ASP A 107 -21.60 6.75 -3.67
CA ASP A 107 -20.99 5.42 -3.52
C ASP A 107 -19.80 5.28 -4.50
N MET A 108 -19.99 5.65 -5.76
CA MET A 108 -18.95 5.61 -6.78
C MET A 108 -17.81 6.58 -6.47
N ASN A 109 -18.11 7.84 -6.15
CA ASN A 109 -17.10 8.85 -5.84
C ASN A 109 -16.31 8.47 -4.59
N SER A 110 -16.96 7.89 -3.58
CA SER A 110 -16.29 7.39 -2.39
C SER A 110 -15.27 6.30 -2.73
N MET A 111 -15.65 5.32 -3.55
CA MET A 111 -14.75 4.23 -3.95
C MET A 111 -13.62 4.71 -4.85
N LEU A 112 -13.90 5.58 -5.82
CA LEU A 112 -12.87 6.20 -6.65
C LEU A 112 -11.91 7.04 -5.81
N GLY A 113 -12.44 7.82 -4.85
CA GLY A 113 -11.64 8.60 -3.92
C GLY A 113 -10.67 7.75 -3.12
N GLN A 114 -11.18 6.68 -2.49
CA GLN A 114 -10.40 5.84 -1.59
C GLN A 114 -9.39 4.93 -2.29
N HIS A 115 -9.64 4.53 -3.53
CA HIS A 115 -8.79 3.55 -4.21
C HIS A 115 -8.00 4.14 -5.39
N VAL A 116 -8.65 4.94 -6.23
CA VAL A 116 -8.02 5.45 -7.45
C VAL A 116 -7.20 6.70 -7.18
N TRP A 117 -7.83 7.73 -6.58
CA TRP A 117 -7.14 8.99 -6.34
C TRP A 117 -6.02 8.86 -5.31
N THR A 118 -6.19 8.07 -4.26
CA THR A 118 -5.11 7.82 -3.30
C THR A 118 -3.92 7.13 -3.94
N ALA A 119 -4.15 6.09 -4.76
CA ALA A 119 -3.08 5.38 -5.46
C ALA A 119 -2.40 6.29 -6.50
N PHE A 120 -3.18 7.03 -7.28
CA PHE A 120 -2.65 7.94 -8.31
C PHE A 120 -1.73 9.00 -7.69
N ASN A 121 -2.18 9.70 -6.65
CA ASN A 121 -1.40 10.72 -5.96
C ASN A 121 -0.11 10.16 -5.35
N LEU A 122 -0.19 8.98 -4.73
CA LEU A 122 0.98 8.29 -4.18
C LEU A 122 1.98 7.90 -5.28
N PHE A 123 1.50 7.34 -6.38
CA PHE A 123 2.38 6.93 -7.47
C PHE A 123 3.04 8.14 -8.12
N GLN A 124 2.30 9.23 -8.32
CA GLN A 124 2.85 10.48 -8.86
C GLN A 124 3.96 11.05 -7.96
N ALA A 125 3.76 11.04 -6.63
CA ALA A 125 4.70 11.64 -5.69
C ALA A 125 5.92 10.74 -5.40
N PHE A 126 5.74 9.42 -5.30
CA PHE A 126 6.80 8.51 -4.85
C PHE A 126 7.52 7.77 -5.97
N SER A 127 6.92 7.57 -7.15
CA SER A 127 7.58 6.81 -8.23
C SER A 127 8.88 7.43 -8.73
N PRO A 128 9.01 8.77 -8.88
CA PRO A 128 10.30 9.35 -9.26
C PRO A 128 11.40 9.11 -8.21
N LYS A 129 11.01 9.08 -6.93
CA LYS A 129 11.94 8.86 -5.81
C LYS A 129 12.41 7.41 -5.75
N LEU A 130 11.50 6.46 -6.01
CA LEU A 130 11.85 5.04 -6.15
C LEU A 130 12.79 4.80 -7.33
N ALA A 131 12.50 5.42 -8.47
CA ALA A 131 13.33 5.30 -9.68
C ALA A 131 14.74 5.87 -9.46
N ALA A 132 14.86 7.00 -8.77
CA ALA A 132 16.14 7.65 -8.48
C ALA A 132 17.09 6.78 -7.64
N ASN A 133 16.55 5.88 -6.81
CA ASN A 133 17.37 4.94 -6.01
C ASN A 133 17.90 3.76 -6.83
N GLY A 134 17.44 3.53 -8.07
CA GLY A 134 17.80 2.36 -8.88
C GLY A 134 17.38 1.01 -8.26
N TRP A 135 16.48 1.05 -7.30
CA TRP A 135 15.85 -0.09 -6.64
C TRP A 135 14.56 0.36 -5.96
N GLY A 136 13.47 -0.34 -6.18
CA GLY A 136 12.22 -0.01 -5.51
C GLY A 136 11.16 -1.11 -5.59
N ARG A 137 10.20 -1.05 -4.65
CA ARG A 137 9.07 -1.97 -4.58
C ARG A 137 7.77 -1.20 -4.31
N VAL A 138 6.77 -1.42 -5.14
CA VAL A 138 5.41 -0.94 -4.92
C VAL A 138 4.49 -2.14 -4.76
N ILE A 139 3.74 -2.19 -3.67
CA ILE A 139 2.86 -3.31 -3.36
C ILE A 139 1.50 -2.75 -2.94
N THR A 140 0.44 -3.29 -3.53
CA THR A 140 -0.95 -2.98 -3.18
C THR A 140 -1.74 -4.24 -2.91
N ILE A 141 -2.84 -4.10 -2.17
CA ILE A 141 -3.78 -5.19 -1.91
C ILE A 141 -5.04 -4.97 -2.74
N SER A 142 -5.55 -6.04 -3.36
CA SER A 142 -6.76 -6.01 -4.16
C SER A 142 -7.65 -7.21 -3.86
N PRO A 143 -8.97 -7.12 -4.07
CA PRO A 143 -9.82 -8.28 -3.92
C PRO A 143 -9.65 -9.22 -5.12
N SER A 144 -9.80 -10.53 -4.89
CA SER A 144 -9.84 -11.54 -5.96
C SER A 144 -10.96 -11.28 -6.99
N THR A 145 -11.95 -10.47 -6.60
CA THR A 145 -13.14 -10.15 -7.40
C THR A 145 -12.98 -8.90 -8.26
N ALA A 146 -11.83 -8.22 -8.24
CA ALA A 146 -11.64 -6.98 -9.02
C ALA A 146 -11.90 -7.18 -10.53
N LEU A 147 -11.51 -8.32 -11.10
CA LEU A 147 -11.68 -8.63 -12.53
C LEU A 147 -12.90 -9.50 -12.83
N ASN A 148 -13.48 -10.15 -11.82
CA ASN A 148 -14.68 -10.99 -11.95
C ASN A 148 -15.68 -10.59 -10.86
N PRO A 149 -16.32 -9.40 -11.00
CA PRO A 149 -17.14 -8.82 -9.96
C PRO A 149 -18.45 -9.60 -9.75
N PRO A 150 -18.79 -9.97 -8.51
CA PRO A 150 -20.11 -10.45 -8.20
C PRO A 150 -21.12 -9.30 -8.24
N GLY A 151 -22.42 -9.64 -8.33
CA GLY A 151 -23.48 -8.64 -8.24
C GLY A 151 -23.37 -7.81 -6.96
N LYS A 152 -23.86 -6.58 -7.00
CA LYS A 152 -23.91 -5.63 -5.86
C LYS A 152 -22.55 -5.12 -5.35
N THR A 153 -21.50 -5.20 -6.16
CA THR A 153 -20.17 -4.70 -5.81
C THR A 153 -19.63 -3.65 -6.78
N GLY A 154 -20.49 -3.10 -7.66
CA GLY A 154 -20.09 -2.33 -8.84
C GLY A 154 -19.12 -1.17 -8.55
N ALA A 155 -19.46 -0.30 -7.59
CA ALA A 155 -18.59 0.85 -7.28
C ALA A 155 -17.21 0.41 -6.75
N TYR A 156 -17.20 -0.56 -5.83
CA TYR A 156 -15.96 -1.08 -5.24
C TYR A 156 -15.06 -1.79 -6.26
N THR A 157 -15.63 -2.74 -7.02
CA THR A 157 -14.82 -3.53 -7.97
C THR A 157 -14.35 -2.71 -9.16
N ALA A 158 -15.15 -1.73 -9.63
CA ALA A 158 -14.71 -0.78 -10.65
C ALA A 158 -13.51 0.06 -10.18
N ALA A 159 -13.57 0.59 -8.96
CA ALA A 159 -12.46 1.36 -8.40
C ALA A 159 -11.22 0.49 -8.17
N LYS A 160 -11.39 -0.76 -7.71
CA LYS A 160 -10.26 -1.71 -7.54
C LYS A 160 -9.65 -2.13 -8.86
N ALA A 161 -10.43 -2.39 -9.89
CA ALA A 161 -9.93 -2.68 -11.24
C ALA A 161 -9.13 -1.49 -11.81
N ALA A 162 -9.63 -0.27 -11.60
CA ALA A 162 -8.90 0.94 -11.99
C ALA A 162 -7.57 1.09 -11.21
N GLN A 163 -7.57 0.85 -9.89
CA GLN A 163 -6.35 0.85 -9.08
C GLN A 163 -5.34 -0.19 -9.57
N GLU A 164 -5.78 -1.41 -9.88
CA GLU A 164 -4.90 -2.45 -10.44
C GLU A 164 -4.26 -2.01 -11.76
N ASN A 165 -5.02 -1.38 -12.66
CA ASN A 165 -4.49 -0.86 -13.90
C ASN A 165 -3.41 0.21 -13.69
N LEU A 166 -3.58 1.11 -12.71
CA LEU A 166 -2.53 2.08 -12.34
C LEU A 166 -1.24 1.37 -11.88
N VAL A 167 -1.36 0.31 -11.07
CA VAL A 167 -0.19 -0.48 -10.64
C VAL A 167 0.52 -1.15 -11.82
N LEU A 168 -0.23 -1.73 -12.76
CA LEU A 168 0.33 -2.39 -13.93
C LEU A 168 1.00 -1.41 -14.89
N THR A 169 0.41 -0.22 -15.06
CA THR A 169 1.01 0.87 -15.82
C THR A 169 2.34 1.30 -15.18
N LEU A 170 2.33 1.53 -13.86
CA LEU A 170 3.53 1.88 -13.12
C LEU A 170 4.63 0.81 -13.24
N ALA A 171 4.26 -0.47 -13.19
CA ALA A 171 5.19 -1.59 -13.40
C ALA A 171 5.88 -1.55 -14.76
N ALA A 172 5.16 -1.18 -15.80
CA ALA A 172 5.71 -1.05 -17.17
C ALA A 172 6.63 0.18 -17.29
N GLU A 173 6.22 1.32 -16.73
CA GLU A 173 6.97 2.57 -16.78
C GLU A 173 8.31 2.50 -16.01
N LEU A 174 8.33 1.84 -14.86
CA LEU A 174 9.49 1.77 -13.98
C LEU A 174 10.41 0.55 -14.23
N LYS A 175 10.11 -0.28 -15.23
CA LYS A 175 10.85 -1.51 -15.51
C LYS A 175 12.37 -1.30 -15.65
N GLN A 176 12.79 -0.20 -16.27
CA GLN A 176 14.21 0.10 -16.49
C GLN A 176 14.92 0.65 -15.24
N SER A 177 14.17 1.06 -14.23
CA SER A 177 14.69 1.62 -12.98
C SER A 177 14.89 0.57 -11.87
N ASN A 178 14.77 -0.74 -12.18
CA ASN A 178 14.81 -1.83 -11.20
C ASN A 178 13.76 -1.66 -10.07
N VAL A 179 12.63 -1.05 -10.43
CA VAL A 179 11.47 -0.90 -9.55
C VAL A 179 10.39 -1.86 -10.00
N THR A 180 9.84 -2.63 -9.08
CA THR A 180 8.71 -3.52 -9.35
C THR A 180 7.44 -3.01 -8.70
N ALA A 181 6.31 -3.19 -9.37
CA ALA A 181 4.99 -2.87 -8.83
C ALA A 181 4.06 -4.10 -8.98
N ASN A 182 3.54 -4.58 -7.87
CA ASN A 182 2.76 -5.82 -7.82
C ASN A 182 1.51 -5.69 -6.96
N ILE A 183 0.57 -6.59 -7.19
CA ILE A 183 -0.73 -6.66 -6.54
C ILE A 183 -0.84 -8.00 -5.82
N ILE A 184 -1.14 -7.98 -4.52
CA ILE A 184 -1.53 -9.16 -3.77
C ILE A 184 -3.06 -9.23 -3.79
N GLN A 185 -3.62 -10.33 -4.30
CA GLN A 185 -5.06 -10.54 -4.35
C GLN A 185 -5.51 -11.44 -3.20
N VAL A 186 -6.52 -10.98 -2.47
CA VAL A 186 -7.11 -11.71 -1.34
C VAL A 186 -8.63 -11.81 -1.52
N ARG A 187 -9.30 -12.77 -0.87
CA ARG A 187 -10.77 -12.78 -0.80
C ARG A 187 -11.28 -11.69 0.14
N ALA A 188 -10.77 -11.72 1.35
CA ALA A 188 -10.98 -10.72 2.40
C ALA A 188 -9.75 -10.76 3.32
N ILE A 189 -9.54 -9.70 4.09
CA ILE A 189 -8.53 -9.72 5.16
C ILE A 189 -9.20 -10.28 6.41
N ASP A 190 -8.77 -11.46 6.83
CA ASP A 190 -9.30 -12.17 8.00
C ASP A 190 -8.55 -11.75 9.27
N VAL A 191 -8.93 -10.59 9.78
CA VAL A 191 -8.28 -9.98 10.96
C VAL A 191 -8.43 -10.85 12.23
N GLU A 192 -9.55 -11.56 12.34
CA GLU A 192 -9.89 -12.36 13.52
C GLU A 192 -9.47 -13.83 13.39
N ASN A 193 -8.85 -14.22 12.29
CA ASN A 193 -8.40 -15.59 12.00
C ASN A 193 -9.54 -16.63 12.10
N LYS A 194 -10.69 -16.29 11.49
CA LYS A 194 -11.88 -17.14 11.48
C LYS A 194 -11.92 -18.15 10.31
N GLY A 195 -10.89 -18.16 9.47
CA GLY A 195 -10.83 -19.00 8.26
C GLY A 195 -11.73 -18.50 7.12
N THR A 196 -12.11 -17.21 7.14
CA THR A 196 -13.01 -16.60 6.16
C THR A 196 -12.27 -15.84 5.04
N GLY A 197 -10.96 -15.71 5.15
CA GLY A 197 -10.13 -14.98 4.20
C GLY A 197 -8.65 -15.27 4.37
N THR A 198 -7.82 -14.31 3.97
CA THR A 198 -6.37 -14.37 4.11
C THR A 198 -5.95 -13.59 5.36
N THR A 199 -5.19 -14.21 6.24
CA THR A 199 -4.77 -13.57 7.49
C THR A 199 -3.81 -12.41 7.22
N PRO A 200 -3.76 -11.38 8.07
CA PRO A 200 -2.75 -10.34 7.96
C PRO A 200 -1.32 -10.88 7.97
N ASP A 201 -1.05 -11.98 8.69
CA ASP A 201 0.29 -12.58 8.76
C ASP A 201 0.69 -13.21 7.42
N ASP A 202 -0.22 -13.89 6.72
CA ASP A 202 0.03 -14.44 5.38
C ASP A 202 0.26 -13.31 4.37
N ILE A 203 -0.52 -12.24 4.46
CA ILE A 203 -0.35 -11.06 3.58
C ILE A 203 1.01 -10.39 3.85
N VAL A 204 1.39 -10.22 5.10
CA VAL A 204 2.70 -9.65 5.47
C VAL A 204 3.85 -10.54 4.96
N ALA A 205 3.73 -11.86 5.05
CA ALA A 205 4.73 -12.78 4.48
C ALA A 205 4.91 -12.57 2.96
N ALA A 206 3.79 -12.42 2.23
CA ALA A 206 3.83 -12.13 0.79
C ALA A 206 4.41 -10.72 0.50
N ILE A 207 4.07 -9.71 1.29
CA ILE A 207 4.66 -8.35 1.18
C ILE A 207 6.17 -8.43 1.36
N LEU A 208 6.66 -9.12 2.39
CA LEU A 208 8.09 -9.26 2.68
C LEU A 208 8.83 -10.01 1.58
N TYR A 209 8.20 -11.05 1.00
CA TYR A 209 8.77 -11.74 -0.14
C TYR A 209 8.89 -10.83 -1.36
N LEU A 210 7.82 -10.11 -1.72
CA LEU A 210 7.83 -9.17 -2.85
C LEU A 210 8.78 -7.97 -2.63
N PHE A 211 9.04 -7.63 -1.38
CA PHE A 211 10.03 -6.60 -1.01
C PHE A 211 11.47 -7.09 -1.20
N SER A 212 11.72 -8.37 -1.15
CA SER A 212 13.06 -8.95 -1.20
C SER A 212 13.72 -8.83 -2.59
N ASP A 213 15.02 -9.06 -2.64
CA ASP A 213 15.79 -9.05 -3.91
C ASP A 213 15.45 -10.29 -4.76
N GLU A 214 15.10 -11.41 -4.13
CA GLU A 214 14.69 -12.65 -4.79
C GLU A 214 13.44 -12.48 -5.65
N ALA A 215 12.55 -11.57 -5.25
CA ALA A 215 11.34 -11.22 -6.01
C ALA A 215 11.59 -10.17 -7.10
N GLY A 216 12.83 -9.73 -7.33
CA GLY A 216 13.16 -8.65 -8.28
C GLY A 216 12.77 -8.90 -9.74
N LYS A 217 12.41 -10.13 -10.11
CA LYS A 217 11.87 -10.47 -11.45
C LYS A 217 10.34 -10.49 -11.49
N ILE A 218 9.66 -10.40 -10.34
CA ILE A 218 8.20 -10.35 -10.27
C ILE A 218 7.79 -8.87 -10.41
N ASN A 219 7.24 -8.53 -11.57
CA ASN A 219 6.81 -7.17 -11.89
C ASN A 219 5.53 -7.17 -12.72
N GLY A 220 4.56 -6.35 -12.35
CA GLY A 220 3.25 -6.31 -12.98
C GLY A 220 2.41 -7.55 -12.71
N ALA A 221 2.64 -8.23 -11.61
CA ALA A 221 1.96 -9.46 -11.27
C ALA A 221 0.74 -9.23 -10.36
N ARG A 222 -0.28 -10.06 -10.58
CA ARG A 222 -1.37 -10.30 -9.64
C ARG A 222 -1.09 -11.62 -8.93
N ILE A 223 -0.84 -11.56 -7.64
CA ILE A 223 -0.44 -12.73 -6.83
C ILE A 223 -1.62 -13.18 -6.00
N PRO A 224 -2.28 -14.27 -6.37
CA PRO A 224 -3.39 -14.82 -5.59
C PRO A 224 -2.88 -15.38 -4.26
N LEU A 225 -3.55 -14.98 -3.19
CA LEU A 225 -3.28 -15.43 -1.82
C LEU A 225 -4.59 -15.88 -1.17
N TYR A 226 -5.27 -16.90 -1.81
CA TYR A 226 -6.57 -17.44 -1.38
C TYR A 226 -6.79 -18.87 -1.88
#